data_8c9e69ded49dde975337ce6e99248bdc
#
_entry.id   8c9e69ded49dde975337ce6e99248bdc
#
_cell.length_a   1.000
_cell.length_b   1.000
_cell.length_c   1.000
_cell.angle_alpha   90.00
_cell.angle_beta   90.00
_cell.angle_gamma   90.00
#
_symmetry.space_group_name_H-M   'P 1'
#
loop_
_entity.id
_entity.type
_entity.pdbx_description
1 polymer ?
#
loop_
_entity_poly.entity_id
_entity_poly.type
_entity_poly.pdbx_seq_one_letter_code
_entity_poly.pdbx_strand_id
1 'polypeptide(L)'
;MQQTAPPKVYSLSQVASSIRQALARATANRSWLIRAEILKISPGLGQKTVYVDLVEEANGDQRAKMRGVIWPSNGARILEALGNDASTILAPGSEMVFTARIEFHERYGLSLFIENVDLRHMLGEMERRKQATVSRLQELGAFELNKRLPMPAAPQRIALVGSPGTSGFRDFISKTLLHPSQRRIHVQAFASSVQGTAAPKGLIEALQAAEASAPDLVVLVRGGGSKLDLDCFNDFELCRHISLMGIPVWTGIGHESDLVVADLVAQT
;
A
#
# COMPACT_ATOMS: atom_id res chain seq x y z
N MET A 1 -43.71 -47.04 21.96
CA MET A 1 -43.25 -45.77 22.60
C MET A 1 -41.76 -45.82 22.65
N GLN A 2 -41.09 -45.05 21.73
CA GLN A 2 -39.64 -44.91 21.77
C GLN A 2 -39.31 -43.91 22.90
N GLN A 3 -38.63 -44.38 23.94
CA GLN A 3 -38.06 -43.53 24.96
C GLN A 3 -36.91 -42.79 24.33
N THR A 4 -37.09 -41.50 23.98
CA THR A 4 -36.02 -40.59 23.64
C THR A 4 -35.18 -40.36 24.90
N ALA A 5 -33.92 -40.76 24.89
CA ALA A 5 -32.98 -40.51 25.97
C ALA A 5 -32.94 -38.96 26.24
N PRO A 6 -32.86 -38.53 27.50
CA PRO A 6 -32.82 -37.09 27.82
C PRO A 6 -31.62 -36.42 27.10
N PRO A 7 -31.78 -35.19 26.62
CA PRO A 7 -30.72 -34.47 25.92
C PRO A 7 -29.50 -34.32 26.84
N LYS A 8 -28.33 -34.67 26.34
CA LYS A 8 -27.06 -34.57 27.07
C LYS A 8 -26.65 -33.11 27.21
N VAL A 9 -26.50 -32.62 28.42
CA VAL A 9 -26.02 -31.25 28.71
C VAL A 9 -24.52 -31.24 28.67
N TYR A 10 -23.96 -30.29 27.89
CA TYR A 10 -22.52 -30.07 27.77
C TYR A 10 -22.10 -28.76 28.45
N SER A 11 -20.91 -28.73 29.06
CA SER A 11 -20.33 -27.49 29.55
C SER A 11 -19.76 -26.66 28.38
N LEU A 12 -19.64 -25.35 28.55
CA LEU A 12 -19.04 -24.46 27.55
C LEU A 12 -17.61 -24.88 27.17
N SER A 13 -16.81 -25.33 28.15
CA SER A 13 -15.45 -25.83 27.92
C SER A 13 -15.41 -27.11 27.08
N GLN A 14 -16.39 -28.01 27.25
CA GLN A 14 -16.50 -29.21 26.42
C GLN A 14 -16.83 -28.87 24.97
N VAL A 15 -17.74 -27.92 24.72
CA VAL A 15 -18.06 -27.41 23.38
C VAL A 15 -16.84 -26.75 22.76
N ALA A 16 -16.18 -25.85 23.48
CA ALA A 16 -14.98 -25.15 23.01
C ALA A 16 -13.83 -26.13 22.66
N SER A 17 -13.63 -27.16 23.50
CA SER A 17 -12.62 -28.21 23.23
C SER A 17 -12.98 -29.02 21.98
N SER A 18 -14.26 -29.31 21.75
CA SER A 18 -14.71 -30.01 20.54
C SER A 18 -14.46 -29.16 19.28
N ILE A 19 -14.74 -27.86 19.33
CA ILE A 19 -14.43 -26.91 18.23
C ILE A 19 -12.92 -26.90 17.94
N ARG A 20 -12.10 -26.77 18.98
CA ARG A 20 -10.64 -26.80 18.84
C ARG A 20 -10.15 -28.06 18.13
N GLN A 21 -10.65 -29.23 18.57
CA GLN A 21 -10.29 -30.52 17.97
C GLN A 21 -10.76 -30.63 16.51
N ALA A 22 -11.97 -30.18 16.21
CA ALA A 22 -12.52 -30.18 14.87
C ALA A 22 -11.68 -29.30 13.92
N LEU A 23 -11.36 -28.08 14.36
CA LEU A 23 -10.50 -27.17 13.60
C LEU A 23 -9.09 -27.75 13.40
N ALA A 24 -8.47 -28.26 14.45
CA ALA A 24 -7.13 -28.87 14.36
C ALA A 24 -7.08 -30.03 13.35
N ARG A 25 -8.14 -30.85 13.31
CA ARG A 25 -8.28 -31.93 12.31
C ARG A 25 -8.51 -31.39 10.90
N ALA A 26 -9.39 -30.41 10.75
CA ALA A 26 -9.74 -29.82 9.45
C ALA A 26 -8.57 -29.05 8.83
N THR A 27 -7.79 -28.33 9.64
CA THR A 27 -6.65 -27.53 9.18
C THR A 27 -5.35 -28.34 9.14
N ALA A 28 -5.30 -29.52 9.79
CA ALA A 28 -4.13 -30.42 9.87
C ALA A 28 -2.82 -29.67 10.23
N ASN A 29 -2.91 -28.62 11.06
CA ASN A 29 -1.80 -27.71 11.40
C ASN A 29 -1.09 -27.10 10.16
N ARG A 30 -1.79 -26.98 9.04
CA ARG A 30 -1.22 -26.38 7.82
C ARG A 30 -1.01 -24.89 8.01
N SER A 31 0.08 -24.38 7.47
CA SER A 31 0.29 -22.96 7.27
C SER A 31 -0.33 -22.54 5.94
N TRP A 32 -0.98 -21.40 5.97
CA TRP A 32 -1.68 -20.80 4.83
C TRP A 32 -0.98 -19.52 4.43
N LEU A 33 -0.74 -19.32 3.15
CA LEU A 33 -0.33 -18.04 2.62
C LEU A 33 -1.59 -17.19 2.42
N ILE A 34 -1.68 -16.08 3.14
CA ILE A 34 -2.88 -15.26 3.22
C ILE A 34 -2.53 -13.83 2.83
N ARG A 35 -3.42 -13.18 2.09
CA ARG A 35 -3.38 -11.75 1.81
C ARG A 35 -4.49 -11.07 2.59
N ALA A 36 -4.18 -9.99 3.30
CA ALA A 36 -5.16 -9.18 3.99
C ALA A 36 -4.63 -7.76 4.24
N GLU A 37 -5.54 -6.82 4.39
CA GLU A 37 -5.23 -5.46 4.82
C GLU A 37 -5.19 -5.38 6.36
N ILE A 38 -4.27 -4.60 6.89
CA ILE A 38 -4.16 -4.30 8.32
C ILE A 38 -5.11 -3.16 8.66
N LEU A 39 -6.20 -3.45 9.38
CA LEU A 39 -7.06 -2.42 9.92
C LEU A 39 -6.44 -1.75 11.16
N LYS A 40 -5.84 -2.57 12.02
CA LYS A 40 -5.21 -2.12 13.26
C LYS A 40 -4.11 -3.07 13.68
N ILE A 41 -3.02 -2.53 14.23
CA ILE A 41 -1.93 -3.30 14.82
C ILE A 41 -1.56 -2.73 16.19
N SER A 42 -1.36 -3.60 17.18
CA SER A 42 -0.88 -3.18 18.50
C SER A 42 0.64 -2.98 18.51
N PRO A 43 1.18 -2.06 19.33
CA PRO A 43 2.62 -1.81 19.39
C PRO A 43 3.38 -2.94 20.10
N GLY A 44 4.70 -3.02 19.87
CA GLY A 44 5.61 -3.89 20.60
C GLY A 44 6.07 -5.13 19.85
N LEU A 45 6.04 -5.10 18.51
CA LEU A 45 6.53 -6.20 17.66
C LEU A 45 7.98 -6.57 18.03
N GLY A 46 8.23 -7.86 18.15
CA GLY A 46 9.52 -8.41 18.59
C GLY A 46 9.75 -8.40 20.12
N GLN A 47 8.99 -7.63 20.89
CA GLN A 47 9.11 -7.54 22.34
C GLN A 47 7.92 -8.13 23.10
N LYS A 48 6.71 -7.94 22.54
CA LYS A 48 5.45 -8.40 23.12
C LYS A 48 4.63 -9.14 22.07
N THR A 49 3.61 -9.87 22.52
CA THR A 49 2.58 -10.41 21.63
C THR A 49 1.83 -9.24 20.98
N VAL A 50 1.81 -9.23 19.67
CA VAL A 50 1.13 -8.20 18.86
C VAL A 50 -0.16 -8.78 18.31
N TYR A 51 -1.22 -7.98 18.41
CA TYR A 51 -2.53 -8.29 17.83
C TYR A 51 -2.74 -7.43 16.59
N VAL A 52 -3.19 -8.06 15.52
CA VAL A 52 -3.44 -7.43 14.24
C VAL A 52 -4.90 -7.69 13.86
N ASP A 53 -5.69 -6.66 13.65
CA ASP A 53 -7.01 -6.80 13.07
C ASP A 53 -6.86 -6.77 11.54
N LEU A 54 -7.21 -7.88 10.90
CA LEU A 54 -7.07 -8.12 9.46
C LEU A 54 -8.42 -8.07 8.79
N VAL A 55 -8.47 -7.44 7.62
CA VAL A 55 -9.68 -7.34 6.81
C VAL A 55 -9.40 -7.71 5.35
N GLU A 56 -10.43 -8.20 4.68
CA GLU A 56 -10.51 -8.32 3.23
C GLU A 56 -11.68 -7.48 2.76
N GLU A 57 -11.41 -6.52 1.88
CA GLU A 57 -12.43 -5.69 1.27
C GLU A 57 -12.51 -5.96 -0.23
N ALA A 58 -13.71 -5.98 -0.77
CA ALA A 58 -13.93 -6.03 -2.21
C ALA A 58 -15.16 -5.22 -2.58
N ASN A 59 -15.03 -4.34 -3.57
CA ASN A 59 -16.07 -3.42 -4.06
C ASN A 59 -16.65 -2.49 -2.97
N GLY A 60 -15.85 -2.12 -1.97
CA GLY A 60 -16.28 -1.29 -0.84
C GLY A 60 -17.00 -2.05 0.29
N ASP A 61 -17.15 -3.38 0.16
CA ASP A 61 -17.74 -4.22 1.19
C ASP A 61 -16.67 -5.06 1.89
N GLN A 62 -16.73 -5.10 3.23
CA GLN A 62 -15.88 -5.96 4.04
C GLN A 62 -16.35 -7.42 3.93
N ARG A 63 -15.57 -8.26 3.24
CA ARG A 63 -15.87 -9.68 3.03
C ARG A 63 -15.46 -10.58 4.17
N ALA A 64 -14.34 -10.27 4.80
CA ALA A 64 -13.84 -11.04 5.92
C ALA A 64 -13.12 -10.15 6.92
N LYS A 65 -13.19 -10.55 8.19
CA LYS A 65 -12.40 -9.93 9.26
C LYS A 65 -11.92 -11.02 10.20
N MET A 66 -10.62 -11.03 10.50
CA MET A 66 -10.02 -11.96 11.45
C MET A 66 -8.96 -11.26 12.30
N ARG A 67 -8.76 -11.81 13.51
CA ARG A 67 -7.66 -11.36 14.37
C ARG A 67 -6.41 -12.18 14.08
N GLY A 68 -5.31 -11.50 13.78
CA GLY A 68 -3.97 -12.06 13.72
C GLY A 68 -3.26 -11.91 15.08
N VAL A 69 -2.39 -12.87 15.40
CA VAL A 69 -1.52 -12.86 16.57
C VAL A 69 -0.09 -13.13 16.14
N ILE A 70 0.83 -12.25 16.55
CA ILE A 70 2.26 -12.40 16.29
C ILE A 70 2.97 -12.53 17.64
N TRP A 71 3.59 -13.65 17.87
CA TRP A 71 4.40 -13.88 19.11
C TRP A 71 5.73 -13.14 19.00
N PRO A 72 6.36 -12.80 20.15
CA PRO A 72 7.61 -12.02 20.16
C PRO A 72 8.73 -12.61 19.30
N SER A 73 8.91 -13.95 19.34
CA SER A 73 9.92 -14.66 18.53
C SER A 73 9.69 -14.53 17.03
N ASN A 74 8.42 -14.60 16.58
CA ASN A 74 8.08 -14.40 15.20
C ASN A 74 8.17 -12.92 14.81
N GLY A 75 7.76 -12.03 15.72
CA GLY A 75 7.86 -10.58 15.53
C GLY A 75 9.31 -10.13 15.32
N ALA A 76 10.26 -10.67 16.06
CA ALA A 76 11.68 -10.37 15.85
C ALA A 76 12.18 -10.80 14.47
N ARG A 77 11.83 -12.02 14.02
CA ARG A 77 12.18 -12.53 12.70
C ARG A 77 11.51 -11.72 11.57
N ILE A 78 10.25 -11.33 11.76
CA ILE A 78 9.51 -10.50 10.81
C ILE A 78 10.20 -9.14 10.68
N LEU A 79 10.56 -8.48 11.79
CA LEU A 79 11.29 -7.21 11.76
C LEU A 79 12.63 -7.31 11.04
N GLU A 80 13.40 -8.38 11.32
CA GLU A 80 14.68 -8.64 10.64
C GLU A 80 14.48 -8.83 9.13
N ALA A 81 13.48 -9.62 8.73
CA ALA A 81 13.21 -9.90 7.31
C ALA A 81 12.69 -8.68 6.54
N LEU A 82 11.91 -7.81 7.18
CA LEU A 82 11.35 -6.61 6.57
C LEU A 82 12.32 -5.42 6.59
N GLY A 83 13.24 -5.36 7.53
CA GLY A 83 14.19 -4.28 7.65
C GLY A 83 13.53 -2.90 7.67
N ASN A 84 13.93 -2.02 6.76
CA ASN A 84 13.40 -0.66 6.64
C ASN A 84 11.93 -0.62 6.17
N ASP A 85 11.43 -1.67 5.53
CA ASP A 85 10.06 -1.76 5.02
C ASP A 85 9.04 -2.11 6.11
N ALA A 86 9.50 -2.49 7.32
CA ALA A 86 8.64 -2.95 8.40
C ALA A 86 7.58 -1.90 8.81
N SER A 87 7.95 -0.63 8.90
CA SER A 87 7.05 0.46 9.28
C SER A 87 5.93 0.71 8.26
N THR A 88 6.17 0.39 7.01
CA THR A 88 5.22 0.54 5.90
C THR A 88 4.30 -0.67 5.80
N ILE A 89 4.87 -1.87 5.79
CA ILE A 89 4.12 -3.13 5.64
C ILE A 89 3.21 -3.38 6.84
N LEU A 90 3.67 -3.01 8.03
CA LEU A 90 2.95 -3.23 9.28
C LEU A 90 2.18 -1.99 9.75
N ALA A 91 1.79 -1.12 8.84
CA ALA A 91 0.97 0.04 9.11
C ALA A 91 -0.53 -0.25 8.89
N PRO A 92 -1.44 0.42 9.61
CA PRO A 92 -2.86 0.42 9.25
C PRO A 92 -3.09 0.91 7.82
N GLY A 93 -3.96 0.24 7.08
CA GLY A 93 -4.24 0.52 5.65
C GLY A 93 -3.24 -0.12 4.69
N SER A 94 -2.26 -0.89 5.18
CA SER A 94 -1.33 -1.63 4.33
C SER A 94 -1.82 -3.04 4.07
N GLU A 95 -1.72 -3.46 2.81
CA GLU A 95 -1.93 -4.86 2.41
C GLU A 95 -0.66 -5.66 2.68
N MET A 96 -0.78 -6.80 3.33
CA MET A 96 0.35 -7.71 3.54
C MET A 96 0.05 -9.14 3.10
N VAL A 97 1.09 -9.84 2.64
CA VAL A 97 1.07 -11.29 2.39
C VAL A 97 1.87 -11.97 3.47
N PHE A 98 1.27 -12.93 4.15
CA PHE A 98 1.84 -13.57 5.31
C PHE A 98 1.47 -15.04 5.39
N THR A 99 2.31 -15.81 6.07
CA THR A 99 2.04 -17.20 6.40
C THR A 99 1.47 -17.30 7.81
N ALA A 100 0.32 -17.98 7.94
CA ALA A 100 -0.32 -18.15 9.24
C ALA A 100 -0.97 -19.51 9.39
N ARG A 101 -1.11 -19.96 10.64
CA ARG A 101 -1.94 -21.10 11.04
C ARG A 101 -3.22 -20.60 11.69
N ILE A 102 -4.28 -21.40 11.55
CA ILE A 102 -5.55 -21.16 12.22
C ILE A 102 -5.46 -21.78 13.62
N GLU A 103 -5.71 -20.96 14.65
CA GLU A 103 -5.73 -21.40 16.04
C GLU A 103 -7.06 -21.02 16.71
N PHE A 104 -7.55 -21.89 17.58
CA PHE A 104 -8.72 -21.64 18.40
C PHE A 104 -8.34 -21.76 19.86
N HIS A 105 -8.57 -20.70 20.61
CA HIS A 105 -8.37 -20.67 22.06
C HIS A 105 -9.73 -20.56 22.76
N GLU A 106 -9.96 -21.40 23.78
CA GLU A 106 -11.28 -21.51 24.46
C GLU A 106 -11.77 -20.20 25.05
N ARG A 107 -10.86 -19.28 25.42
CA ARG A 107 -11.21 -17.95 26.00
C ARG A 107 -11.24 -16.83 24.97
N TYR A 108 -10.41 -16.90 23.93
CA TYR A 108 -10.17 -15.80 23.00
C TYR A 108 -10.75 -16.05 21.61
N GLY A 109 -11.26 -17.26 21.36
CA GLY A 109 -11.88 -17.62 20.09
C GLY A 109 -10.88 -17.94 18.99
N LEU A 110 -11.31 -17.75 17.74
CA LEU A 110 -10.55 -18.02 16.52
C LEU A 110 -9.56 -16.89 16.23
N SER A 111 -8.34 -17.25 15.87
CA SER A 111 -7.30 -16.31 15.44
C SER A 111 -6.36 -16.93 14.40
N LEU A 112 -5.67 -16.07 13.65
CA LEU A 112 -4.57 -16.42 12.77
C LEU A 112 -3.25 -16.23 13.50
N PHE A 113 -2.53 -17.30 13.72
CA PHE A 113 -1.18 -17.25 14.26
C PHE A 113 -0.20 -16.94 13.11
N ILE A 114 0.25 -15.69 13.05
CA ILE A 114 1.14 -15.21 11.98
C ILE A 114 2.57 -15.68 12.26
N GLU A 115 3.10 -16.45 11.34
CA GLU A 115 4.43 -17.05 11.45
C GLU A 115 5.50 -16.21 10.77
N ASN A 116 5.17 -15.64 9.59
CA ASN A 116 6.10 -14.87 8.79
C ASN A 116 5.35 -13.93 7.83
N VAL A 117 6.01 -12.88 7.35
CA VAL A 117 5.54 -12.00 6.27
C VAL A 117 6.37 -12.27 5.03
N ASP A 118 5.71 -12.45 3.87
CA ASP A 118 6.36 -12.82 2.61
C ASP A 118 6.64 -11.58 1.74
N LEU A 119 7.72 -10.87 2.08
CA LEU A 119 8.18 -9.70 1.33
C LEU A 119 8.50 -10.05 -0.14
N ARG A 120 9.07 -11.24 -0.41
CA ARG A 120 9.45 -11.62 -1.77
C ARG A 120 8.23 -11.78 -2.66
N HIS A 121 7.17 -12.37 -2.13
CA HIS A 121 5.91 -12.51 -2.85
C HIS A 121 5.29 -11.13 -3.14
N MET A 122 5.28 -10.24 -2.16
CA MET A 122 4.77 -8.87 -2.31
C MET A 122 5.53 -8.08 -3.38
N LEU A 123 6.87 -8.10 -3.36
CA LEU A 123 7.71 -7.46 -4.37
C LEU A 123 7.52 -8.09 -5.76
N GLY A 124 7.40 -9.41 -5.84
CA GLY A 124 7.15 -10.11 -7.11
C GLY A 124 5.78 -9.78 -7.71
N GLU A 125 4.76 -9.56 -6.89
CA GLU A 125 3.44 -9.09 -7.36
C GLU A 125 3.47 -7.64 -7.80
N MET A 126 4.18 -6.78 -7.08
CA MET A 126 4.38 -5.38 -7.47
C MET A 126 5.03 -5.30 -8.86
N GLU A 127 6.09 -6.07 -9.11
CA GLU A 127 6.75 -6.08 -10.42
C GLU A 127 5.83 -6.60 -11.53
N ARG A 128 5.04 -7.65 -11.27
CA ARG A 128 4.04 -8.14 -12.23
C ARG A 128 2.98 -7.08 -12.55
N ARG A 129 2.46 -6.36 -11.54
CA ARG A 129 1.50 -5.24 -11.75
C ARG A 129 2.12 -4.13 -12.57
N LYS A 130 3.36 -3.76 -12.26
CA LYS A 130 4.13 -2.78 -13.02
C LYS A 130 4.23 -3.15 -14.51
N GLN A 131 4.65 -4.38 -14.81
CA GLN A 131 4.74 -4.87 -16.20
C GLN A 131 3.38 -4.90 -16.92
N ALA A 132 2.33 -5.35 -16.22
CA ALA A 132 0.98 -5.35 -16.78
C ALA A 132 0.49 -3.92 -17.11
N THR A 133 0.77 -2.94 -16.24
CA THR A 133 0.44 -1.53 -16.47
C THR A 133 1.18 -0.98 -17.68
N VAL A 134 2.49 -1.25 -17.80
CA VAL A 134 3.30 -0.83 -18.96
C VAL A 134 2.72 -1.42 -20.26
N SER A 135 2.49 -2.73 -20.32
CA SER A 135 1.96 -3.40 -21.50
C SER A 135 0.62 -2.81 -21.93
N ARG A 136 -0.30 -2.60 -20.97
CA ARG A 136 -1.61 -2.05 -21.24
C ARG A 136 -1.56 -0.59 -21.77
N LEU A 137 -0.65 0.23 -21.23
CA LEU A 137 -0.45 1.61 -21.72
C LEU A 137 0.15 1.63 -23.13
N GLN A 138 1.04 0.69 -23.45
CA GLN A 138 1.60 0.54 -24.80
C GLN A 138 0.54 0.10 -25.80
N GLU A 139 -0.30 -0.89 -25.47
CA GLU A 139 -1.42 -1.35 -26.30
C GLU A 139 -2.41 -0.23 -26.61
N LEU A 140 -2.64 0.67 -25.66
CA LEU A 140 -3.49 1.86 -25.85
C LEU A 140 -2.81 3.00 -26.61
N GLY A 141 -1.52 2.88 -26.94
CA GLY A 141 -0.74 3.97 -27.53
C GLY A 141 -0.54 5.18 -26.60
N ALA A 142 -0.78 5.00 -25.30
CA ALA A 142 -0.73 6.08 -24.32
C ALA A 142 0.65 6.27 -23.66
N PHE A 143 1.55 5.29 -23.77
CA PHE A 143 2.80 5.25 -23.01
C PHE A 143 3.75 6.44 -23.24
N GLU A 144 3.74 7.03 -24.44
CA GLU A 144 4.69 8.06 -24.85
C GLU A 144 4.05 9.47 -24.98
N LEU A 145 2.77 9.64 -24.66
CA LEU A 145 2.07 10.88 -25.00
C LEU A 145 2.59 12.10 -24.22
N ASN A 146 2.76 12.00 -22.91
CA ASN A 146 3.28 13.11 -22.12
C ASN A 146 4.76 13.38 -22.40
N LYS A 147 5.57 12.33 -22.64
CA LYS A 147 6.98 12.46 -23.02
C LYS A 147 7.22 13.29 -24.28
N ARG A 148 6.26 13.27 -25.21
CA ARG A 148 6.36 14.01 -26.49
C ARG A 148 5.98 15.48 -26.37
N LEU A 149 5.47 15.90 -25.19
CA LEU A 149 5.14 17.29 -24.98
C LEU A 149 6.41 18.16 -24.96
N PRO A 150 6.38 19.32 -25.62
CA PRO A 150 7.51 20.24 -25.59
C PRO A 150 7.71 20.80 -24.19
N MET A 151 8.95 20.78 -23.71
CA MET A 151 9.31 21.41 -22.45
C MET A 151 9.28 22.94 -22.58
N PRO A 152 8.65 23.65 -21.66
CA PRO A 152 8.77 25.11 -21.58
C PRO A 152 10.22 25.50 -21.26
N ALA A 153 10.79 26.42 -22.04
CA ALA A 153 12.17 26.87 -21.86
C ALA A 153 12.42 27.51 -20.48
N ALA A 154 11.40 28.13 -19.90
CA ALA A 154 11.44 28.75 -18.57
C ALA A 154 10.04 28.67 -17.91
N PRO A 155 9.70 27.55 -17.25
CA PRO A 155 8.42 27.43 -16.57
C PRO A 155 8.32 28.46 -15.43
N GLN A 156 7.27 29.26 -15.39
CA GLN A 156 7.03 30.26 -14.36
C GLN A 156 5.94 29.83 -13.40
N ARG A 157 4.96 29.07 -13.87
CA ARG A 157 3.85 28.54 -13.07
C ARG A 157 4.03 27.04 -12.94
N ILE A 158 4.35 26.59 -11.74
CA ILE A 158 4.57 25.17 -11.44
C ILE A 158 3.46 24.70 -10.51
N ALA A 159 2.76 23.64 -10.89
CA ALA A 159 1.87 22.91 -10.00
C ALA A 159 2.65 21.79 -9.32
N LEU A 160 2.77 21.84 -8.00
CA LEU A 160 3.45 20.84 -7.19
C LEU A 160 2.43 19.89 -6.57
N VAL A 161 2.44 18.64 -7.00
CA VAL A 161 1.55 17.58 -6.49
C VAL A 161 2.34 16.65 -5.56
N GLY A 162 1.77 16.35 -4.40
CA GLY A 162 2.41 15.47 -3.43
C GLY A 162 1.93 15.68 -2.00
N SER A 163 2.60 15.06 -1.03
CA SER A 163 2.27 15.22 0.39
C SER A 163 3.18 16.26 1.06
N PRO A 164 2.63 17.37 1.60
CA PRO A 164 3.41 18.43 2.25
C PRO A 164 4.28 17.95 3.42
N GLY A 165 3.92 16.81 4.04
CA GLY A 165 4.68 16.22 5.14
C GLY A 165 5.96 15.49 4.74
N THR A 166 6.17 15.22 3.44
CA THR A 166 7.32 14.45 2.95
C THR A 166 8.57 15.29 2.72
N SER A 167 9.75 14.66 2.79
CA SER A 167 11.02 15.33 2.53
C SER A 167 11.08 15.88 1.10
N GLY A 168 10.72 15.07 0.09
CA GLY A 168 10.76 15.48 -1.32
C GLY A 168 9.91 16.73 -1.60
N PHE A 169 8.72 16.82 -1.01
CA PHE A 169 7.87 18.00 -1.14
C PHE A 169 8.53 19.26 -0.52
N ARG A 170 9.04 19.14 0.70
CA ARG A 170 9.73 20.24 1.39
C ARG A 170 11.02 20.65 0.69
N ASP A 171 11.80 19.68 0.20
CA ASP A 171 13.05 19.95 -0.51
C ASP A 171 12.80 20.67 -1.83
N PHE A 172 11.75 20.27 -2.58
CA PHE A 172 11.37 20.97 -3.81
C PHE A 172 11.02 22.43 -3.53
N ILE A 173 10.11 22.68 -2.56
CA ILE A 173 9.70 24.03 -2.18
C ILE A 173 10.91 24.85 -1.73
N SER A 174 11.75 24.33 -0.83
CA SER A 174 12.89 25.07 -0.28
C SER A 174 13.92 25.40 -1.35
N LYS A 175 14.28 24.46 -2.21
CA LYS A 175 15.25 24.67 -3.28
C LYS A 175 14.73 25.60 -4.36
N THR A 176 13.43 25.52 -4.69
CA THR A 176 12.82 26.36 -5.72
C THR A 176 12.60 27.79 -5.26
N LEU A 177 12.14 28.01 -4.01
CA LEU A 177 11.83 29.35 -3.51
C LEU A 177 13.05 30.10 -2.93
N LEU A 178 14.07 29.39 -2.45
CA LEU A 178 15.24 30.02 -1.83
C LEU A 178 16.34 30.41 -2.82
N HIS A 179 16.28 29.97 -4.08
CA HIS A 179 17.31 30.30 -5.06
C HIS A 179 17.11 31.73 -5.60
N PRO A 180 18.10 32.65 -5.52
CA PRO A 180 17.94 34.05 -5.91
C PRO A 180 17.50 34.30 -7.35
N SER A 181 17.88 33.41 -8.29
CA SER A 181 17.49 33.49 -9.71
C SER A 181 16.04 33.05 -9.98
N GLN A 182 15.34 32.48 -8.99
CA GLN A 182 14.01 31.88 -9.16
C GLN A 182 12.88 32.75 -8.62
N ARG A 183 13.10 34.01 -8.33
CA ARG A 183 12.08 34.96 -7.81
C ARG A 183 10.86 35.14 -8.70
N ARG A 184 10.88 34.64 -9.94
CA ARG A 184 9.76 34.70 -10.89
C ARG A 184 8.95 33.39 -10.98
N ILE A 185 9.35 32.34 -10.24
CA ILE A 185 8.65 31.06 -10.27
C ILE A 185 7.53 31.10 -9.22
N HIS A 186 6.31 30.87 -9.67
CA HIS A 186 5.15 30.69 -8.83
C HIS A 186 4.86 29.21 -8.67
N VAL A 187 4.92 28.68 -7.45
CA VAL A 187 4.62 27.28 -7.13
C VAL A 187 3.28 27.23 -6.42
N GLN A 188 2.31 26.54 -7.02
CA GLN A 188 1.02 26.21 -6.40
C GLN A 188 1.02 24.75 -5.96
N ALA A 189 0.71 24.50 -4.69
CA ALA A 189 0.71 23.17 -4.11
C ALA A 189 -0.67 22.51 -4.19
N PHE A 190 -0.71 21.26 -4.61
CA PHE A 190 -1.89 20.38 -4.63
C PHE A 190 -1.59 19.16 -3.76
N ALA A 191 -2.15 19.18 -2.55
CA ALA A 191 -1.86 18.15 -1.56
C ALA A 191 -2.60 16.85 -1.85
N SER A 192 -1.88 15.73 -1.82
CA SER A 192 -2.44 14.38 -1.89
C SER A 192 -1.62 13.42 -1.05
N SER A 193 -2.24 12.32 -0.60
CA SER A 193 -1.48 11.17 -0.08
C SER A 193 -0.63 10.56 -1.20
N VAL A 194 0.56 10.13 -0.86
CA VAL A 194 1.54 9.52 -1.78
C VAL A 194 1.90 8.08 -1.39
N GLN A 195 1.05 7.47 -0.56
CA GLN A 195 1.19 6.08 -0.10
C GLN A 195 -0.16 5.48 0.29
N GLY A 196 -0.24 4.15 0.28
CA GLY A 196 -1.45 3.39 0.60
C GLY A 196 -2.36 3.16 -0.60
N THR A 197 -3.36 2.29 -0.42
CA THR A 197 -4.26 1.83 -1.49
C THR A 197 -5.17 2.92 -2.08
N ALA A 198 -5.48 3.95 -1.29
CA ALA A 198 -6.30 5.09 -1.73
C ALA A 198 -5.51 6.20 -2.43
N ALA A 199 -4.16 6.16 -2.40
CA ALA A 199 -3.32 7.20 -2.97
C ALA A 199 -3.52 7.44 -4.48
N PRO A 200 -3.68 6.44 -5.35
CA PRO A 200 -3.87 6.67 -6.78
C PRO A 200 -5.06 7.58 -7.09
N LYS A 201 -6.20 7.35 -6.44
CA LYS A 201 -7.40 8.18 -6.62
C LYS A 201 -7.17 9.63 -6.19
N GLY A 202 -6.60 9.84 -5.01
CA GLY A 202 -6.31 11.19 -4.51
C GLY A 202 -5.27 11.92 -5.37
N LEU A 203 -4.28 11.20 -5.92
CA LEU A 203 -3.30 11.76 -6.85
C LEU A 203 -3.95 12.17 -8.17
N ILE A 204 -4.88 11.38 -8.73
CA ILE A 204 -5.62 11.74 -9.94
C ILE A 204 -6.44 13.02 -9.70
N GLU A 205 -7.16 13.12 -8.59
CA GLU A 205 -7.93 14.31 -8.22
C GLU A 205 -7.03 15.55 -8.08
N ALA A 206 -5.86 15.41 -7.46
CA ALA A 206 -4.88 16.48 -7.31
C ALA A 206 -4.26 16.89 -8.67
N LEU A 207 -3.96 15.93 -9.56
CA LEU A 207 -3.45 16.20 -10.92
C LEU A 207 -4.50 16.91 -11.77
N GLN A 208 -5.77 16.54 -11.69
CA GLN A 208 -6.88 17.23 -12.37
C GLN A 208 -7.02 18.68 -11.91
N ALA A 209 -6.95 18.91 -10.60
CA ALA A 209 -6.99 20.25 -10.04
C ALA A 209 -5.75 21.08 -10.45
N ALA A 210 -4.58 20.43 -10.53
CA ALA A 210 -3.35 21.03 -11.01
C ALA A 210 -3.48 21.44 -12.49
N GLU A 211 -3.97 20.57 -13.34
CA GLU A 211 -4.18 20.84 -14.78
C GLU A 211 -5.18 21.98 -15.00
N ALA A 212 -6.28 22.02 -14.22
CA ALA A 212 -7.27 23.09 -14.29
C ALA A 212 -6.70 24.48 -13.93
N SER A 213 -5.59 24.56 -13.16
CA SER A 213 -4.91 25.83 -12.86
C SER A 213 -4.04 26.34 -14.02
N ALA A 214 -3.97 25.60 -15.14
CA ALA A 214 -3.18 25.90 -16.34
C ALA A 214 -1.73 26.25 -16.04
N PRO A 215 -0.95 25.40 -15.34
CA PRO A 215 0.46 25.64 -15.09
C PRO A 215 1.30 25.41 -16.35
N ASP A 216 2.55 25.88 -16.35
CA ASP A 216 3.50 25.59 -17.42
C ASP A 216 4.12 24.19 -17.26
N LEU A 217 4.15 23.68 -16.02
CA LEU A 217 4.73 22.38 -15.63
C LEU A 217 4.00 21.84 -14.41
N VAL A 218 3.72 20.55 -14.41
CA VAL A 218 3.30 19.80 -13.23
C VAL A 218 4.50 19.02 -12.69
N VAL A 219 4.71 19.06 -11.37
CA VAL A 219 5.77 18.29 -10.71
C VAL A 219 5.14 17.40 -9.65
N LEU A 220 5.27 16.08 -9.84
CA LEU A 220 4.79 15.08 -8.90
C LEU A 220 5.95 14.60 -8.04
N VAL A 221 5.88 14.87 -6.74
CA VAL A 221 6.96 14.54 -5.81
C VAL A 221 6.52 13.58 -4.69
N ARG A 222 7.44 12.66 -4.39
CA ARG A 222 7.34 11.79 -3.22
C ARG A 222 8.73 11.70 -2.57
N GLY A 223 8.79 11.90 -1.27
CA GLY A 223 10.04 11.71 -0.50
C GLY A 223 10.42 10.23 -0.38
N GLY A 224 11.54 9.97 0.25
CA GLY A 224 12.01 8.62 0.55
C GLY A 224 10.99 7.81 1.35
N GLY A 225 11.15 6.49 1.36
CA GLY A 225 10.29 5.51 2.02
C GLY A 225 10.55 4.12 1.47
N SER A 226 9.71 3.18 1.79
CA SER A 226 9.77 1.79 1.36
C SER A 226 9.52 1.65 -0.16
N LYS A 227 10.12 0.61 -0.78
CA LYS A 227 9.81 0.25 -2.17
C LYS A 227 8.33 -0.08 -2.38
N LEU A 228 7.70 -0.70 -1.39
CA LEU A 228 6.28 -1.04 -1.45
C LEU A 228 5.37 0.19 -1.43
N ASP A 229 5.78 1.30 -0.80
CA ASP A 229 5.04 2.56 -0.86
C ASP A 229 5.00 3.15 -2.28
N LEU A 230 5.94 2.74 -3.14
CA LEU A 230 5.99 3.20 -4.53
C LEU A 230 4.97 2.50 -5.43
N ASP A 231 4.34 1.40 -4.97
CA ASP A 231 3.41 0.62 -5.79
C ASP A 231 2.18 1.43 -6.25
N CYS A 232 1.75 2.41 -5.48
CA CYS A 232 0.67 3.32 -5.88
C CYS A 232 0.99 4.11 -7.17
N PHE A 233 2.28 4.33 -7.49
CA PHE A 233 2.73 4.98 -8.73
C PHE A 233 2.86 4.02 -9.92
N ASN A 234 2.57 2.74 -9.72
CA ASN A 234 2.41 1.74 -10.77
C ASN A 234 0.93 1.53 -11.15
N ASP A 235 -0.01 2.22 -10.49
CA ASP A 235 -1.44 2.12 -10.76
C ASP A 235 -1.76 2.54 -12.20
N PHE A 236 -2.58 1.74 -12.88
CA PHE A 236 -2.88 1.95 -14.30
C PHE A 236 -3.63 3.26 -14.56
N GLU A 237 -4.65 3.58 -13.76
CA GLU A 237 -5.47 4.78 -14.00
C GLU A 237 -4.68 6.05 -13.70
N LEU A 238 -3.83 6.04 -12.67
CA LEU A 238 -2.91 7.14 -12.38
C LEU A 238 -1.91 7.35 -13.53
N CYS A 239 -1.23 6.30 -13.97
CA CYS A 239 -0.23 6.39 -15.04
C CYS A 239 -0.88 6.78 -16.38
N ARG A 240 -2.07 6.26 -16.67
CA ARG A 240 -2.85 6.67 -17.84
C ARG A 240 -3.23 8.15 -17.76
N HIS A 241 -3.65 8.63 -16.60
CA HIS A 241 -3.98 10.04 -16.41
C HIS A 241 -2.76 10.93 -16.67
N ILE A 242 -1.61 10.62 -16.05
CA ILE A 242 -0.35 11.35 -16.29
C ILE A 242 0.01 11.38 -17.77
N SER A 243 -0.09 10.24 -18.44
CA SER A 243 0.25 10.12 -19.85
C SER A 243 -0.65 10.97 -20.77
N LEU A 244 -1.93 11.13 -20.42
CA LEU A 244 -2.92 11.88 -21.21
C LEU A 244 -2.97 13.39 -20.88
N MET A 245 -2.27 13.85 -19.83
CA MET A 245 -2.21 15.27 -19.50
C MET A 245 -1.65 16.09 -20.65
N GLY A 246 -2.29 17.22 -20.93
CA GLY A 246 -1.85 18.18 -21.97
C GLY A 246 -0.71 19.09 -21.52
N ILE A 247 -0.23 18.94 -20.29
CA ILE A 247 0.84 19.71 -19.66
C ILE A 247 1.99 18.76 -19.33
N PRO A 248 3.27 19.14 -19.57
CA PRO A 248 4.39 18.30 -19.19
C PRO A 248 4.38 17.96 -17.70
N VAL A 249 4.63 16.69 -17.38
CA VAL A 249 4.73 16.21 -15.99
C VAL A 249 6.15 15.77 -15.72
N TRP A 250 6.74 16.32 -14.66
CA TRP A 250 7.98 15.81 -14.08
C TRP A 250 7.70 15.02 -12.82
N THR A 251 8.45 13.98 -12.63
CA THR A 251 8.38 13.15 -11.43
C THR A 251 9.66 13.25 -10.63
N GLY A 252 9.51 13.24 -9.32
CA GLY A 252 10.59 13.10 -8.35
C GLY A 252 10.17 12.04 -7.33
N ILE A 253 10.14 10.75 -7.77
CA ILE A 253 9.60 9.62 -7.00
C ILE A 253 10.74 8.66 -6.65
N GLY A 254 10.95 8.45 -5.34
CA GLY A 254 11.95 7.48 -4.88
C GLY A 254 13.41 7.86 -5.19
N HIS A 255 14.24 6.84 -5.30
CA HIS A 255 15.66 6.97 -5.68
C HIS A 255 15.84 6.54 -7.13
N GLU A 256 16.95 6.92 -7.73
CA GLU A 256 17.31 6.62 -9.14
C GLU A 256 17.20 5.12 -9.51
N SER A 257 17.36 4.23 -8.51
CA SER A 257 17.22 2.77 -8.68
C SER A 257 15.77 2.27 -8.64
N ASP A 258 14.79 3.09 -8.27
CA ASP A 258 13.45 2.67 -7.93
C ASP A 258 12.37 3.20 -8.91
N LEU A 259 12.66 3.12 -10.21
CA LEU A 259 11.77 3.58 -11.27
C LEU A 259 10.37 2.94 -11.18
N VAL A 260 9.34 3.78 -11.17
CA VAL A 260 7.93 3.40 -11.23
C VAL A 260 7.33 3.72 -12.60
N VAL A 261 6.11 3.22 -12.89
CA VAL A 261 5.46 3.45 -14.18
C VAL A 261 5.14 4.94 -14.38
N ALA A 262 4.81 5.67 -13.32
CA ALA A 262 4.61 7.12 -13.38
C ALA A 262 5.84 7.84 -13.95
N ASP A 263 7.07 7.44 -13.57
CA ASP A 263 8.31 7.98 -14.14
C ASP A 263 8.47 7.63 -15.61
N LEU A 264 8.05 6.40 -15.97
CA LEU A 264 8.17 5.91 -17.35
C LEU A 264 7.23 6.59 -18.34
N VAL A 265 6.12 7.14 -17.91
CA VAL A 265 5.12 7.82 -18.77
C VAL A 265 5.18 9.33 -18.70
N ALA A 266 5.78 9.90 -17.68
CA ALA A 266 6.00 11.33 -17.53
C ALA A 266 7.01 11.84 -18.54
N GLN A 267 7.05 13.17 -18.73
CA GLN A 267 7.94 13.82 -19.70
C GLN A 267 9.41 13.64 -19.28
N THR A 268 9.69 13.59 -17.99
CA THR A 268 11.01 13.27 -17.39
C THR A 268 10.85 12.67 -16.02
#